data_d4fd04c33992e9871087bde19cfd9849
#
_entry.id   d4fd04c33992e9871087bde19cfd9849
#
_cell.length_a   1.000
_cell.length_b   1.000
_cell.length_c   1.000
_cell.angle_alpha   90.00
_cell.angle_beta   90.00
_cell.angle_gamma   90.00
#
_symmetry.space_group_name_H-M   'P 1'
#
loop_
_entity.id
_entity.type
_entity.pdbx_description
1 polymer ?
#
loop_
_entity_poly.entity_id
_entity_poly.type
_entity_poly.pdbx_seq_one_letter_code
_entity_poly.pdbx_strand_id
1 'polypeptide(L)'
;YRQRKKIREDAFRNLLLAFNRKLPKKLYNGKYEFWACDGSSCDIFLNPEDKDTYFEPNGKSTRGFNQIHINAMFSLLDKRFTDILVQPARKRNEYSAFCSMVDSADIHEHSKVIFFGDRGYTSYNNFAHVIEKGQYFLIRCNDKRASGMMGYPVDTLPAFDEDISLILTRSKAVSKYSRPELFSSYRYIYQNAPMDYLNDQRTEYDLALRLLRVQLDDGSYENIATNLPEEEFKAEDFKALYHLRWQEENSFRDLKYSLCLKAFHSKKYDYIVQEVWA
;
A
#
# COMPACT_ATOMS: atom_id res chain seq x y z
N TYR A 1 -3.17 9.87 33.16
CA TYR A 1 -1.89 9.88 32.42
C TYR A 1 -0.91 8.77 32.84
N ARG A 2 -0.68 8.53 34.14
CA ARG A 2 0.28 7.49 34.59
C ARG A 2 -0.12 6.06 34.18
N GLN A 3 -1.41 5.77 34.02
CA GLN A 3 -1.90 4.43 33.65
C GLN A 3 -1.71 4.11 32.16
N ARG A 4 -1.69 5.11 31.25
CA ARG A 4 -1.46 4.89 29.82
C ARG A 4 -0.13 4.21 29.51
N LYS A 5 0.92 4.44 30.33
CA LYS A 5 2.22 3.76 30.19
C LYS A 5 2.18 2.26 30.47
N LYS A 6 1.11 1.76 31.10
CA LYS A 6 0.94 0.33 31.41
C LYS A 6 0.26 -0.43 30.27
N ILE A 7 -0.31 0.29 29.29
CA ILE A 7 -0.92 -0.32 28.10
C ILE A 7 0.22 -0.86 27.25
N ARG A 8 0.15 -2.13 26.88
CA ARG A 8 1.08 -2.75 25.95
C ARG A 8 0.97 -2.07 24.59
N GLU A 9 2.08 -1.96 23.89
CA GLU A 9 2.17 -1.30 22.59
C GLU A 9 1.21 -1.92 21.57
N ASP A 10 1.06 -3.24 21.57
CA ASP A 10 0.22 -4.02 20.67
C ASP A 10 -1.27 -4.13 21.11
N ALA A 11 -1.64 -3.59 22.29
CA ALA A 11 -2.94 -3.84 22.91
C ALA A 11 -4.12 -3.39 22.05
N PHE A 12 -4.03 -2.18 21.48
CA PHE A 12 -5.11 -1.64 20.64
C PHE A 12 -5.21 -2.37 19.29
N ARG A 13 -4.07 -2.71 18.70
CA ARG A 13 -4.05 -3.50 17.46
C ARG A 13 -4.68 -4.88 17.69
N ASN A 14 -4.31 -5.55 18.77
CA ASN A 14 -4.90 -6.84 19.14
C ASN A 14 -6.40 -6.74 19.40
N LEU A 15 -6.86 -5.63 19.99
CA LEU A 15 -8.29 -5.37 20.19
C LEU A 15 -9.02 -5.20 18.84
N LEU A 16 -8.47 -4.42 17.90
CA LEU A 16 -9.03 -4.25 16.56
C LEU A 16 -9.13 -5.60 15.83
N LEU A 17 -8.07 -6.40 15.85
CA LEU A 17 -8.05 -7.72 15.23
C LEU A 17 -9.09 -8.66 15.87
N ALA A 18 -9.17 -8.69 17.20
CA ALA A 18 -10.15 -9.50 17.93
C ALA A 18 -11.59 -9.06 17.64
N PHE A 19 -11.82 -7.76 17.49
CA PHE A 19 -13.12 -7.21 17.10
C PHE A 19 -13.48 -7.61 15.66
N ASN A 20 -12.56 -7.42 14.72
CA ASN A 20 -12.79 -7.75 13.31
C ASN A 20 -13.06 -9.24 13.07
N ARG A 21 -12.41 -10.14 13.85
CA ARG A 21 -12.66 -11.58 13.78
C ARG A 21 -14.09 -11.99 14.16
N LYS A 22 -14.77 -11.21 15.02
CA LYS A 22 -16.13 -11.49 15.48
C LYS A 22 -17.22 -10.96 14.54
N LEU A 23 -16.86 -10.07 13.63
CA LEU A 23 -17.81 -9.49 12.70
C LEU A 23 -17.94 -10.33 11.43
N PRO A 24 -19.15 -10.42 10.85
CA PRO A 24 -19.32 -11.07 9.56
C PRO A 24 -18.49 -10.38 8.50
N LYS A 25 -18.04 -11.14 7.51
CA LYS A 25 -17.27 -10.64 6.37
C LYS A 25 -18.09 -10.72 5.10
N LYS A 26 -18.04 -9.65 4.32
CA LYS A 26 -18.57 -9.63 2.96
C LYS A 26 -17.47 -10.06 2.00
N LEU A 27 -17.78 -10.99 1.14
CA LEU A 27 -16.83 -11.53 0.16
C LEU A 27 -17.35 -11.25 -1.25
N TYR A 28 -16.45 -10.75 -2.11
CA TYR A 28 -16.70 -10.70 -3.54
C TYR A 28 -16.57 -12.11 -4.12
N ASN A 29 -17.57 -12.54 -4.91
CA ASN A 29 -17.67 -13.89 -5.45
C ASN A 29 -17.51 -15.02 -4.39
N GLY A 30 -17.88 -14.75 -3.14
CA GLY A 30 -17.78 -15.71 -2.04
C GLY A 30 -16.35 -16.06 -1.60
N LYS A 31 -15.33 -15.36 -2.12
CA LYS A 31 -13.91 -15.73 -1.95
C LYS A 31 -13.03 -14.56 -1.55
N TYR A 32 -13.26 -13.35 -2.09
CA TYR A 32 -12.30 -12.23 -2.01
C TYR A 32 -12.74 -11.14 -1.03
N GLU A 33 -11.85 -10.76 -0.12
CA GLU A 33 -11.91 -9.52 0.64
C GLU A 33 -11.16 -8.43 -0.12
N PHE A 34 -11.63 -7.20 -0.08
CA PHE A 34 -11.02 -6.04 -0.74
C PHE A 34 -10.48 -5.08 0.31
N TRP A 35 -9.16 -4.95 0.38
CA TRP A 35 -8.49 -4.08 1.35
C TRP A 35 -7.70 -3.00 0.63
N ALA A 36 -8.08 -1.74 0.83
CA ALA A 36 -7.36 -0.61 0.28
C ALA A 36 -6.37 -0.05 1.30
N CYS A 37 -5.20 0.38 0.82
CA CYS A 37 -4.18 1.03 1.62
C CYS A 37 -4.01 2.47 1.15
N ASP A 38 -4.04 3.41 2.10
CA ASP A 38 -3.75 4.82 1.84
C ASP A 38 -3.08 5.45 3.06
N GLY A 39 -2.44 6.59 2.83
CA GLY A 39 -1.73 7.36 3.85
C GLY A 39 -2.29 8.76 4.01
N SER A 40 -2.33 9.27 5.24
CA SER A 40 -2.80 10.61 5.51
C SER A 40 -2.06 11.28 6.65
N SER A 41 -1.66 12.56 6.47
CA SER A 41 -0.99 13.33 7.52
C SER A 41 -2.01 14.06 8.40
N CYS A 42 -1.73 14.12 9.71
CA CYS A 42 -2.50 14.85 10.69
C CYS A 42 -1.60 15.77 11.51
N ASP A 43 -2.04 17.02 11.68
CA ASP A 43 -1.36 17.97 12.55
C ASP A 43 -1.54 17.58 14.02
N ILE A 44 -0.48 17.73 14.79
CA ILE A 44 -0.47 17.49 16.23
C ILE A 44 0.01 18.74 16.98
N PHE A 45 0.02 18.71 18.31
CA PHE A 45 0.49 19.83 19.11
C PHE A 45 1.89 20.26 18.71
N LEU A 46 2.09 21.58 18.61
CA LEU A 46 3.39 22.19 18.31
C LEU A 46 4.42 21.83 19.40
N ASN A 47 5.47 21.16 18.99
CA ASN A 47 6.64 20.85 19.81
C ASN A 47 7.91 20.85 18.96
N PRO A 48 8.63 21.98 18.88
CA PRO A 48 9.86 22.10 18.07
C PRO A 48 11.00 21.17 18.53
N GLU A 49 10.95 20.67 19.75
CA GLU A 49 11.94 19.72 20.27
C GLU A 49 11.79 18.31 19.71
N ASP A 50 10.60 17.95 19.24
CA ASP A 50 10.33 16.67 18.60
C ASP A 50 10.72 16.71 17.12
N LYS A 51 12.01 16.45 16.85
CA LYS A 51 12.60 16.53 15.50
C LYS A 51 12.03 15.51 14.53
N ASP A 52 11.40 14.46 14.98
CA ASP A 52 10.83 13.42 14.13
C ASP A 52 9.46 13.83 13.54
N THR A 53 8.77 14.74 14.20
CA THR A 53 7.45 15.23 13.76
C THR A 53 7.43 16.70 13.37
N TYR A 54 8.45 17.49 13.76
CA TYR A 54 8.49 18.94 13.56
C TYR A 54 8.97 19.34 12.17
N PHE A 55 8.25 20.27 11.55
CA PHE A 55 8.61 20.96 10.32
C PHE A 55 8.82 22.44 10.58
N GLU A 56 9.94 22.98 10.10
CA GLU A 56 10.26 24.40 10.16
C GLU A 56 9.27 25.23 9.32
N PRO A 57 9.13 26.54 9.65
CA PRO A 57 8.39 27.46 8.79
C PRO A 57 8.86 27.37 7.33
N ASN A 58 7.92 27.47 6.41
CA ASN A 58 8.20 27.42 4.98
C ASN A 58 7.26 28.38 4.22
N GLY A 59 7.39 28.47 2.89
CA GLY A 59 6.57 29.38 2.08
C GLY A 59 5.05 29.15 2.15
N LYS A 60 4.60 28.01 2.72
CA LYS A 60 3.17 27.69 2.91
C LYS A 60 2.71 27.87 4.36
N SER A 61 3.61 27.92 5.31
CA SER A 61 3.33 28.09 6.73
C SER A 61 4.32 29.06 7.37
N THR A 62 3.81 30.13 7.96
CA THR A 62 4.61 31.13 8.70
C THR A 62 5.04 30.66 10.08
N ARG A 63 4.45 29.58 10.58
CA ARG A 63 4.80 28.90 11.82
C ARG A 63 5.28 27.49 11.51
N GLY A 64 6.23 26.97 12.32
CA GLY A 64 6.52 25.55 12.33
C GLY A 64 5.31 24.75 12.78
N PHE A 65 5.26 23.48 12.42
CA PHE A 65 4.18 22.57 12.79
C PHE A 65 4.71 21.15 12.99
N ASN A 66 4.00 20.36 13.77
CA ASN A 66 4.29 18.95 13.94
C ASN A 66 3.19 18.11 13.29
N GLN A 67 3.60 17.01 12.64
CA GLN A 67 2.68 16.07 11.99
C GLN A 67 3.04 14.62 12.29
N ILE A 68 2.02 13.80 12.38
CA ILE A 68 2.10 12.36 12.22
C ILE A 68 1.57 11.94 10.85
N HIS A 69 2.01 10.79 10.39
CA HIS A 69 1.50 10.15 9.19
C HIS A 69 0.82 8.84 9.57
N ILE A 70 -0.44 8.69 9.17
CA ILE A 70 -1.27 7.52 9.44
C ILE A 70 -1.40 6.75 8.15
N ASN A 71 -0.87 5.53 8.11
CA ASN A 71 -1.15 4.57 7.06
C ASN A 71 -2.26 3.66 7.56
N ALA A 72 -3.27 3.42 6.76
CA ALA A 72 -4.38 2.57 7.16
C ALA A 72 -4.72 1.56 6.07
N MET A 73 -5.18 0.40 6.52
CA MET A 73 -5.75 -0.64 5.68
C MET A 73 -7.25 -0.70 5.94
N PHE A 74 -8.06 -0.59 4.90
CA PHE A 74 -9.51 -0.46 4.98
C PHE A 74 -10.22 -1.51 4.13
N SER A 75 -11.13 -2.27 4.74
CA SER A 75 -12.00 -3.20 4.01
C SER A 75 -13.08 -2.43 3.25
N LEU A 76 -13.01 -2.45 1.92
CA LEU A 76 -13.94 -1.73 1.03
C LEU A 76 -15.37 -2.31 1.09
N LEU A 77 -15.49 -3.62 1.28
CA LEU A 77 -16.80 -4.30 1.32
C LEU A 77 -17.46 -4.17 2.69
N ASP A 78 -16.68 -4.28 3.77
CA ASP A 78 -17.17 -4.22 5.14
C ASP A 78 -17.19 -2.81 5.72
N LYS A 79 -16.52 -1.84 5.06
CA LYS A 79 -16.40 -0.44 5.46
C LYS A 79 -15.85 -0.27 6.87
N ARG A 80 -14.72 -0.93 7.14
CA ARG A 80 -14.02 -0.88 8.43
C ARG A 80 -12.51 -0.95 8.26
N PHE A 81 -11.78 -0.35 9.20
CA PHE A 81 -10.33 -0.47 9.24
C PHE A 81 -9.92 -1.89 9.64
N THR A 82 -8.91 -2.44 8.98
CA THR A 82 -8.36 -3.76 9.26
C THR A 82 -6.98 -3.66 9.91
N ASP A 83 -6.23 -2.61 9.62
CA ASP A 83 -4.97 -2.29 10.29
C ASP A 83 -4.65 -0.79 10.18
N ILE A 84 -3.79 -0.29 11.09
CA ILE A 84 -3.31 1.08 11.11
C ILE A 84 -1.83 1.07 11.51
N LEU A 85 -1.01 1.91 10.86
CA LEU A 85 0.37 2.14 11.22
C LEU A 85 0.66 3.64 11.26
N VAL A 86 1.03 4.14 12.45
CA VAL A 86 1.34 5.55 12.68
C VAL A 86 2.84 5.77 12.66
N GLN A 87 3.29 6.77 11.89
CA GLN A 87 4.69 7.16 11.78
C GLN A 87 4.87 8.65 12.10
N PRO A 88 6.00 9.07 12.69
CA PRO A 88 6.40 10.46 12.69
C PRO A 88 6.52 10.96 11.23
N ALA A 89 5.91 12.10 10.90
CA ALA A 89 5.77 12.49 9.49
C ALA A 89 7.12 12.74 8.76
N ARG A 90 8.17 13.08 9.49
CA ARG A 90 9.52 13.21 8.91
C ARG A 90 10.20 11.88 8.61
N LYS A 91 9.73 10.81 9.23
CA LYS A 91 10.21 9.43 9.04
C LYS A 91 9.20 8.56 8.29
N ARG A 92 8.19 9.20 7.67
CA ARG A 92 7.17 8.45 6.92
C ARG A 92 7.79 7.64 5.79
N ASN A 93 7.32 6.41 5.67
CA ASN A 93 7.65 5.51 4.58
C ASN A 93 6.42 4.63 4.28
N GLU A 94 5.61 5.09 3.34
CA GLU A 94 4.35 4.42 2.96
C GLU A 94 4.60 3.03 2.35
N TYR A 95 5.72 2.83 1.62
CA TYR A 95 6.08 1.53 1.08
C TYR A 95 6.35 0.50 2.19
N SER A 96 7.18 0.88 3.17
CA SER A 96 7.48 0.02 4.32
C SER A 96 6.25 -0.23 5.19
N ALA A 97 5.39 0.78 5.35
CA ALA A 97 4.13 0.63 6.08
C ALA A 97 3.19 -0.36 5.39
N PHE A 98 3.05 -0.26 4.06
CA PHE A 98 2.27 -1.22 3.27
C PHE A 98 2.78 -2.64 3.45
N CYS A 99 4.09 -2.87 3.24
CA CYS A 99 4.71 -4.19 3.42
C CYS A 99 4.44 -4.76 4.83
N SER A 100 4.66 -3.94 5.87
CA SER A 100 4.44 -4.36 7.27
C SER A 100 2.98 -4.74 7.54
N MET A 101 2.01 -3.98 7.01
CA MET A 101 0.59 -4.29 7.17
C MET A 101 0.18 -5.53 6.36
N VAL A 102 0.74 -5.73 5.17
CA VAL A 102 0.52 -6.96 4.37
C VAL A 102 1.07 -8.18 5.12
N ASP A 103 2.32 -8.12 5.58
CA ASP A 103 2.97 -9.26 6.26
C ASP A 103 2.24 -9.65 7.54
N SER A 104 1.76 -8.66 8.30
CA SER A 104 1.05 -8.87 9.56
C SER A 104 -0.47 -9.03 9.40
N ALA A 105 -0.99 -9.04 8.15
CA ALA A 105 -2.42 -9.14 7.88
C ALA A 105 -3.02 -10.44 8.45
N ASP A 106 -4.12 -10.27 9.20
CA ASP A 106 -4.89 -11.37 9.78
C ASP A 106 -5.98 -11.83 8.80
N ILE A 107 -5.58 -12.72 7.89
CA ILE A 107 -6.43 -13.20 6.80
C ILE A 107 -7.04 -14.56 7.18
N HIS A 108 -8.35 -14.67 7.04
CA HIS A 108 -9.04 -15.93 7.30
C HIS A 108 -8.62 -16.99 6.27
N GLU A 109 -8.41 -18.23 6.73
CA GLU A 109 -7.91 -19.33 5.88
C GLU A 109 -8.77 -19.64 4.63
N HIS A 110 -10.07 -19.34 4.70
CA HIS A 110 -11.02 -19.57 3.59
C HIS A 110 -11.27 -18.34 2.72
N SER A 111 -10.57 -17.24 2.94
CA SER A 111 -10.67 -16.03 2.12
C SER A 111 -9.34 -15.67 1.48
N LYS A 112 -9.40 -14.90 0.40
CA LYS A 112 -8.27 -14.26 -0.24
C LYS A 112 -8.45 -12.76 -0.16
N VAL A 113 -7.36 -12.04 0.01
CA VAL A 113 -7.38 -10.57 0.03
C VAL A 113 -6.82 -10.04 -1.27
N ILE A 114 -7.54 -9.08 -1.86
CA ILE A 114 -7.01 -8.22 -2.92
C ILE A 114 -6.63 -6.89 -2.26
N PHE A 115 -5.33 -6.58 -2.26
CA PHE A 115 -4.79 -5.32 -1.75
C PHE A 115 -4.85 -4.25 -2.84
N PHE A 116 -5.61 -3.19 -2.58
CA PHE A 116 -5.74 -2.04 -3.47
C PHE A 116 -4.77 -0.94 -3.05
N GLY A 117 -4.13 -0.31 -4.03
CA GLY A 117 -3.27 0.84 -3.80
C GLY A 117 -3.34 1.85 -4.94
N ASP A 118 -3.04 3.10 -4.63
CA ASP A 118 -2.84 4.11 -5.65
C ASP A 118 -1.45 4.00 -6.31
N ARG A 119 -1.16 4.88 -7.25
CA ARG A 119 0.14 4.94 -7.95
C ARG A 119 1.34 5.19 -7.02
N GLY A 120 1.12 5.65 -5.81
CA GLY A 120 2.12 5.80 -4.77
C GLY A 120 2.69 4.45 -4.33
N TYR A 121 1.89 3.40 -4.36
CA TYR A 121 2.29 2.05 -3.92
C TYR A 121 2.91 1.18 -5.01
N THR A 122 3.10 1.69 -6.24
CA THR A 122 3.72 0.94 -7.34
C THR A 122 5.19 0.65 -7.05
N SER A 123 5.50 -0.58 -6.65
CA SER A 123 6.85 -1.04 -6.31
C SER A 123 6.95 -2.55 -6.45
N TYR A 124 8.07 -3.05 -6.99
CA TYR A 124 8.32 -4.49 -7.05
C TYR A 124 8.34 -5.13 -5.65
N ASN A 125 8.86 -4.42 -4.66
CA ASN A 125 8.88 -4.91 -3.27
C ASN A 125 7.47 -5.09 -2.73
N ASN A 126 6.58 -4.11 -2.94
CA ASN A 126 5.19 -4.19 -2.48
C ASN A 126 4.46 -5.38 -3.14
N PHE A 127 4.67 -5.57 -4.46
CA PHE A 127 4.08 -6.71 -5.17
C PHE A 127 4.60 -8.04 -4.62
N ALA A 128 5.91 -8.13 -4.38
CA ALA A 128 6.54 -9.32 -3.83
C ALA A 128 5.97 -9.69 -2.46
N HIS A 129 5.81 -8.73 -1.53
CA HIS A 129 5.21 -8.99 -0.22
C HIS A 129 3.79 -9.57 -0.32
N VAL A 130 2.96 -9.05 -1.23
CA VAL A 130 1.62 -9.58 -1.44
C VAL A 130 1.64 -10.99 -2.04
N ILE A 131 2.52 -11.24 -3.02
CA ILE A 131 2.67 -12.55 -3.67
C ILE A 131 3.19 -13.59 -2.66
N GLU A 132 4.24 -13.27 -1.91
CA GLU A 132 4.82 -14.17 -0.91
C GLU A 132 3.85 -14.46 0.25
N LYS A 133 2.92 -13.52 0.53
CA LYS A 133 1.79 -13.74 1.44
C LYS A 133 0.71 -14.67 0.85
N GLY A 134 0.82 -15.05 -0.43
CA GLY A 134 -0.18 -15.86 -1.15
C GLY A 134 -1.49 -15.14 -1.42
N GLN A 135 -1.42 -13.82 -1.60
CA GLN A 135 -2.55 -12.92 -1.81
C GLN A 135 -2.47 -12.20 -3.15
N TYR A 136 -3.43 -11.31 -3.39
CA TYR A 136 -3.57 -10.58 -4.65
C TYR A 136 -3.44 -9.09 -4.43
N PHE A 137 -2.99 -8.37 -5.47
CA PHE A 137 -2.96 -6.92 -5.49
C PHE A 137 -3.65 -6.35 -6.74
N LEU A 138 -4.14 -5.13 -6.61
CA LEU A 138 -4.65 -4.29 -7.69
C LEU A 138 -4.14 -2.86 -7.43
N ILE A 139 -3.06 -2.47 -8.12
CA ILE A 139 -2.36 -1.21 -7.87
C ILE A 139 -2.31 -0.41 -9.15
N ARG A 140 -2.79 0.85 -9.08
CA ARG A 140 -2.69 1.79 -10.19
C ARG A 140 -1.23 2.19 -10.41
N CYS A 141 -0.82 2.26 -11.67
CA CYS A 141 0.49 2.74 -12.11
C CYS A 141 0.34 4.02 -12.93
N ASN A 142 1.31 4.92 -12.89
CA ASN A 142 1.44 5.95 -13.91
C ASN A 142 2.14 5.38 -15.16
N ASP A 143 2.00 6.07 -16.32
CA ASP A 143 2.57 5.61 -17.58
C ASP A 143 4.07 5.33 -17.49
N LYS A 144 4.84 6.20 -16.83
CA LYS A 144 6.28 6.02 -16.68
C LYS A 144 6.66 4.74 -15.92
N ARG A 145 5.93 4.41 -14.84
CA ARG A 145 6.19 3.18 -14.06
C ARG A 145 5.71 1.96 -14.80
N ALA A 146 4.53 2.03 -15.42
CA ALA A 146 4.02 0.96 -16.27
C ALA A 146 4.98 0.66 -17.43
N SER A 147 5.49 1.68 -18.12
CA SER A 147 6.50 1.55 -19.17
C SER A 147 7.77 0.88 -18.67
N GLY A 148 8.25 1.26 -17.47
CA GLY A 148 9.43 0.64 -16.85
C GLY A 148 9.23 -0.85 -16.55
N MET A 149 8.04 -1.26 -16.15
CA MET A 149 7.69 -2.66 -15.90
C MET A 149 7.58 -3.45 -17.20
N MET A 150 6.90 -2.90 -18.21
CA MET A 150 6.76 -3.54 -19.52
C MET A 150 8.03 -3.52 -20.34
N GLY A 151 8.87 -2.50 -20.17
CA GLY A 151 10.06 -2.28 -20.98
C GLY A 151 9.81 -1.57 -22.32
N TYR A 152 8.62 -0.99 -22.51
CA TYR A 152 8.27 -0.14 -23.66
C TYR A 152 7.27 0.96 -23.26
N PRO A 153 7.17 2.06 -24.02
CA PRO A 153 6.29 3.20 -23.71
C PRO A 153 4.80 2.85 -23.81
N VAL A 154 4.10 2.82 -22.67
CA VAL A 154 2.65 2.51 -22.65
C VAL A 154 1.76 3.70 -22.99
N ASP A 155 2.24 4.94 -22.85
CA ASP A 155 1.53 6.18 -23.16
C ASP A 155 1.18 6.32 -24.66
N THR A 156 1.87 5.57 -25.51
CA THR A 156 1.62 5.51 -26.97
C THR A 156 0.74 4.34 -27.39
N LEU A 157 0.32 3.48 -26.45
CA LEU A 157 -0.44 2.26 -26.73
C LEU A 157 -1.94 2.48 -26.54
N PRO A 158 -2.79 1.74 -27.29
CA PRO A 158 -4.22 1.64 -26.98
C PRO A 158 -4.45 0.88 -25.67
N ALA A 159 -5.71 0.65 -25.31
CA ALA A 159 -6.05 -0.28 -24.24
C ALA A 159 -5.47 -1.68 -24.50
N PHE A 160 -4.94 -2.33 -23.47
CA PHE A 160 -4.35 -3.66 -23.54
C PHE A 160 -4.49 -4.37 -22.20
N ASP A 161 -4.25 -5.67 -22.23
CA ASP A 161 -4.23 -6.57 -21.06
C ASP A 161 -3.19 -7.65 -21.35
N GLU A 162 -2.07 -7.64 -20.61
CA GLU A 162 -0.92 -8.49 -20.90
C GLU A 162 -0.30 -9.09 -19.66
N ASP A 163 -0.01 -10.38 -19.72
CA ASP A 163 0.81 -11.06 -18.71
C ASP A 163 2.29 -10.76 -18.92
N ILE A 164 2.95 -10.37 -17.84
CA ILE A 164 4.36 -10.00 -17.83
C ILE A 164 5.11 -10.89 -16.85
N SER A 165 6.19 -11.48 -17.32
CA SER A 165 7.12 -12.24 -16.49
C SER A 165 8.46 -11.51 -16.42
N LEU A 166 8.87 -11.14 -15.21
CA LEU A 166 10.10 -10.41 -14.94
C LEU A 166 11.00 -11.22 -14.03
N ILE A 167 12.32 -11.06 -14.21
CA ILE A 167 13.33 -11.60 -13.31
C ILE A 167 14.07 -10.42 -12.70
N LEU A 168 13.81 -10.18 -11.41
CA LEU A 168 14.42 -9.09 -10.66
C LEU A 168 15.78 -9.56 -10.13
N THR A 169 16.81 -8.74 -10.27
CA THR A 169 18.17 -9.08 -9.79
C THR A 169 18.97 -7.84 -9.44
N ARG A 170 19.89 -7.97 -8.48
CA ARG A 170 20.89 -6.94 -8.16
C ARG A 170 22.20 -7.11 -8.94
N SER A 171 22.33 -8.20 -9.71
CA SER A 171 23.52 -8.51 -10.51
C SER A 171 23.36 -8.11 -11.97
N LYS A 172 24.16 -7.14 -12.42
CA LYS A 172 24.20 -6.76 -13.84
C LYS A 172 24.82 -7.85 -14.71
N ALA A 173 25.74 -8.64 -14.16
CA ALA A 173 26.41 -9.71 -14.88
C ALA A 173 25.46 -10.87 -15.16
N VAL A 174 24.69 -11.31 -14.14
CA VAL A 174 23.72 -12.39 -14.27
C VAL A 174 22.63 -12.03 -15.28
N SER A 175 22.10 -10.81 -15.22
CA SER A 175 21.07 -10.35 -16.14
C SER A 175 21.54 -10.32 -17.61
N LYS A 176 22.86 -10.20 -17.85
CA LYS A 176 23.40 -10.04 -19.21
C LYS A 176 23.83 -11.33 -19.87
N TYR A 177 24.32 -12.33 -19.11
CA TYR A 177 25.04 -13.49 -19.67
C TYR A 177 24.42 -14.84 -19.31
N SER A 178 23.69 -14.97 -18.23
CA SER A 178 23.24 -16.28 -17.75
C SER A 178 22.11 -16.90 -18.60
N ARG A 179 21.22 -16.08 -19.14
CA ARG A 179 20.06 -16.52 -19.96
C ARG A 179 19.75 -15.46 -21.02
N PRO A 180 20.51 -15.43 -22.15
CA PRO A 180 20.34 -14.39 -23.18
C PRO A 180 18.93 -14.29 -23.74
N GLU A 181 18.22 -15.39 -23.85
CA GLU A 181 16.83 -15.47 -24.34
C GLU A 181 15.83 -14.74 -23.42
N LEU A 182 16.17 -14.58 -22.13
CA LEU A 182 15.35 -13.88 -21.14
C LEU A 182 15.82 -12.45 -20.87
N PHE A 183 16.78 -11.94 -21.65
CA PHE A 183 17.37 -10.63 -21.38
C PHE A 183 16.33 -9.50 -21.28
N SER A 184 15.31 -9.51 -22.11
CA SER A 184 14.19 -8.54 -22.06
C SER A 184 13.37 -8.62 -20.78
N SER A 185 13.33 -9.77 -20.12
CA SER A 185 12.59 -10.01 -18.88
C SER A 185 13.38 -9.60 -17.62
N TYR A 186 14.71 -9.46 -17.71
CA TYR A 186 15.51 -9.06 -16.57
C TYR A 186 15.29 -7.59 -16.20
N ARG A 187 15.18 -7.34 -14.89
CA ARG A 187 15.11 -5.99 -14.30
C ARG A 187 16.16 -5.85 -13.21
N TYR A 188 17.04 -4.89 -13.40
CA TYR A 188 18.07 -4.56 -12.42
C TYR A 188 17.47 -3.75 -11.27
N ILE A 189 17.65 -4.24 -10.06
CA ILE A 189 17.24 -3.56 -8.83
C ILE A 189 18.46 -2.89 -8.21
N TYR A 190 18.43 -1.57 -8.07
CA TYR A 190 19.52 -0.81 -7.45
C TYR A 190 19.72 -1.24 -5.99
N GLN A 191 20.97 -1.18 -5.51
CA GLN A 191 21.33 -1.63 -4.16
C GLN A 191 20.58 -0.90 -3.05
N ASN A 192 20.27 0.38 -3.25
CA ASN A 192 19.51 1.20 -2.31
C ASN A 192 17.98 1.13 -2.49
N ALA A 193 17.50 0.41 -3.49
CA ALA A 193 16.07 0.19 -3.69
C ALA A 193 15.58 -0.98 -2.84
N PRO A 194 14.46 -0.83 -2.10
CA PRO A 194 13.88 -1.93 -1.34
C PRO A 194 13.55 -3.12 -2.25
N MET A 195 14.00 -4.29 -1.87
CA MET A 195 13.59 -5.59 -2.42
C MET A 195 14.00 -6.67 -1.41
N ASP A 196 13.13 -6.95 -0.46
CA ASP A 196 13.42 -7.74 0.74
C ASP A 196 13.64 -9.22 0.43
N TYR A 197 13.17 -9.66 -0.73
CA TYR A 197 13.30 -11.04 -1.23
C TYR A 197 14.54 -11.28 -2.10
N LEU A 198 15.44 -10.27 -2.27
CA LEU A 198 16.75 -10.43 -2.91
C LEU A 198 17.85 -10.33 -1.86
N ASN A 199 18.59 -11.42 -1.68
CA ASN A 199 19.71 -11.55 -0.74
C ASN A 199 20.79 -12.49 -1.31
N ASP A 200 21.81 -12.82 -0.51
CA ASP A 200 22.92 -13.70 -0.95
C ASP A 200 22.47 -15.13 -1.30
N GLN A 201 21.35 -15.59 -0.75
CA GLN A 201 20.81 -16.92 -1.02
C GLN A 201 19.80 -16.90 -2.19
N ARG A 202 19.07 -15.79 -2.37
CA ARG A 202 18.11 -15.60 -3.46
C ARG A 202 18.54 -14.40 -4.30
N THR A 203 19.37 -14.65 -5.30
CA THR A 203 19.97 -13.62 -6.16
C THR A 203 19.05 -13.16 -7.30
N GLU A 204 17.99 -13.93 -7.57
CA GLU A 204 16.94 -13.62 -8.54
C GLU A 204 15.56 -13.81 -7.91
N TYR A 205 14.62 -12.99 -8.33
CA TYR A 205 13.20 -13.09 -7.94
C TYR A 205 12.33 -13.09 -9.19
N ASP A 206 11.64 -14.20 -9.43
CA ASP A 206 10.68 -14.31 -10.52
C ASP A 206 9.39 -13.60 -10.13
N LEU A 207 9.02 -12.57 -10.89
CA LEU A 207 7.81 -11.78 -10.69
C LEU A 207 6.89 -11.92 -11.89
N ALA A 208 5.79 -12.64 -11.71
CA ALA A 208 4.69 -12.68 -12.67
C ALA A 208 3.62 -11.66 -12.26
N LEU A 209 3.22 -10.83 -13.20
CA LEU A 209 2.14 -9.87 -13.03
C LEU A 209 1.39 -9.66 -14.34
N ARG A 210 0.17 -9.18 -14.24
CA ARG A 210 -0.68 -8.76 -15.36
C ARG A 210 -0.75 -7.25 -15.36
N LEU A 211 -0.50 -6.63 -16.50
CA LEU A 211 -0.56 -5.20 -16.68
C LEU A 211 -1.69 -4.85 -17.65
N LEU A 212 -2.62 -4.02 -17.17
CA LEU A 212 -3.76 -3.57 -17.96
C LEU A 212 -3.67 -2.07 -18.21
N ARG A 213 -4.05 -1.67 -19.40
CA ARG A 213 -4.35 -0.27 -19.75
C ARG A 213 -5.82 -0.16 -20.10
N VAL A 214 -6.59 0.48 -19.23
CA VAL A 214 -8.06 0.55 -19.33
C VAL A 214 -8.47 1.97 -19.73
N GLN A 215 -9.31 2.10 -20.74
CA GLN A 215 -9.87 3.40 -21.14
C GLN A 215 -11.04 3.78 -20.22
N LEU A 216 -11.01 5.01 -19.71
CA LEU A 216 -12.08 5.59 -18.91
C LEU A 216 -13.14 6.28 -19.80
N ASP A 217 -14.27 6.64 -19.20
CA ASP A 217 -15.41 7.26 -19.93
C ASP A 217 -15.07 8.64 -20.51
N ASP A 218 -14.12 9.35 -19.92
CA ASP A 218 -13.62 10.65 -20.38
C ASP A 218 -12.56 10.53 -21.50
N GLY A 219 -12.25 9.30 -21.94
CA GLY A 219 -11.25 8.99 -22.95
C GLY A 219 -9.81 8.92 -22.42
N SER A 220 -9.57 9.21 -21.15
CA SER A 220 -8.26 9.01 -20.51
C SER A 220 -7.99 7.53 -20.25
N TYR A 221 -6.76 7.21 -19.82
CA TYR A 221 -6.36 5.84 -19.55
C TYR A 221 -5.85 5.68 -18.11
N GLU A 222 -6.13 4.52 -17.52
CA GLU A 222 -5.50 4.06 -16.31
C GLU A 222 -4.69 2.78 -16.55
N ASN A 223 -3.50 2.72 -15.96
CA ASN A 223 -2.68 1.50 -15.96
C ASN A 223 -2.81 0.83 -14.60
N ILE A 224 -3.00 -0.48 -14.60
CA ILE A 224 -3.19 -1.29 -13.40
C ILE A 224 -2.23 -2.46 -13.46
N ALA A 225 -1.43 -2.62 -12.42
CA ALA A 225 -0.64 -3.82 -12.20
C ALA A 225 -1.38 -4.73 -11.20
N THR A 226 -1.43 -6.03 -11.50
CA THR A 226 -2.13 -7.01 -10.68
C THR A 226 -1.53 -8.40 -10.87
N ASN A 227 -1.81 -9.34 -9.95
CA ASN A 227 -1.60 -10.78 -10.11
C ASN A 227 -2.92 -11.55 -10.07
N LEU A 228 -4.05 -10.87 -10.34
CA LEU A 228 -5.37 -11.52 -10.41
C LEU A 228 -5.48 -12.38 -11.66
N PRO A 229 -6.03 -13.60 -11.55
CA PRO A 229 -6.19 -14.51 -12.68
C PRO A 229 -7.22 -13.97 -13.68
N GLU A 230 -6.91 -14.09 -14.97
CA GLU A 230 -7.79 -13.60 -16.04
C GLU A 230 -9.13 -14.34 -16.08
N GLU A 231 -9.14 -15.61 -15.70
CA GLU A 231 -10.35 -16.45 -15.73
C GLU A 231 -11.42 -15.92 -14.77
N GLU A 232 -11.00 -15.35 -13.62
CA GLU A 232 -11.91 -14.84 -12.58
C GLU A 232 -12.15 -13.32 -12.70
N PHE A 233 -11.23 -12.56 -13.34
CA PHE A 233 -11.27 -11.11 -13.46
C PHE A 233 -10.95 -10.68 -14.88
N LYS A 234 -11.98 -10.32 -15.64
CA LYS A 234 -11.84 -9.84 -17.02
C LYS A 234 -11.42 -8.36 -17.05
N ALA A 235 -10.83 -7.91 -18.16
CA ALA A 235 -10.37 -6.54 -18.32
C ALA A 235 -11.47 -5.48 -18.05
N GLU A 236 -12.70 -5.77 -18.42
CA GLU A 236 -13.86 -4.91 -18.20
C GLU A 236 -14.22 -4.72 -16.71
N ASP A 237 -13.87 -5.68 -15.84
CA ASP A 237 -14.16 -5.61 -14.41
C ASP A 237 -13.28 -4.58 -13.69
N PHE A 238 -12.06 -4.34 -14.20
CA PHE A 238 -11.04 -3.55 -13.49
C PHE A 238 -11.43 -2.09 -13.28
N LYS A 239 -12.18 -1.50 -14.19
CA LYS A 239 -12.70 -0.14 -14.03
C LYS A 239 -13.60 -0.03 -12.79
N ALA A 240 -14.55 -0.95 -12.65
CA ALA A 240 -15.47 -0.99 -11.53
C ALA A 240 -14.76 -1.35 -10.23
N LEU A 241 -13.85 -2.34 -10.27
CA LEU A 241 -13.07 -2.77 -9.11
C LEU A 241 -12.19 -1.62 -8.58
N TYR A 242 -11.48 -0.93 -9.45
CA TYR A 242 -10.61 0.16 -9.03
C TYR A 242 -11.41 1.36 -8.50
N HIS A 243 -12.58 1.63 -9.04
CA HIS A 243 -13.45 2.69 -8.56
C HIS A 243 -13.85 2.50 -7.07
N LEU A 244 -13.94 1.27 -6.58
CA LEU A 244 -14.24 0.98 -5.17
C LEU A 244 -13.18 1.56 -4.21
N ARG A 245 -11.92 1.72 -4.64
CA ARG A 245 -10.84 2.31 -3.84
C ARG A 245 -11.19 3.73 -3.34
N TRP A 246 -11.95 4.52 -4.10
CA TRP A 246 -12.37 5.85 -3.68
C TRP A 246 -13.16 5.88 -2.37
N GLN A 247 -13.70 4.75 -1.94
CA GLN A 247 -14.36 4.63 -0.65
C GLN A 247 -13.39 4.84 0.53
N GLU A 248 -12.10 4.50 0.37
CA GLU A 248 -11.10 4.73 1.41
C GLU A 248 -10.78 6.22 1.60
N GLU A 249 -10.70 6.99 0.54
CA GLU A 249 -10.52 8.45 0.64
C GLU A 249 -11.66 9.10 1.44
N ASN A 250 -12.88 8.61 1.28
CA ASN A 250 -14.02 9.02 2.08
C ASN A 250 -13.86 8.59 3.55
N SER A 251 -13.35 7.37 3.81
CA SER A 251 -13.16 6.87 5.17
C SER A 251 -12.13 7.70 5.94
N PHE A 252 -11.03 8.13 5.31
CA PHE A 252 -10.07 9.06 5.91
C PHE A 252 -10.67 10.44 6.16
N ARG A 253 -11.50 10.93 5.25
CA ARG A 253 -12.22 12.18 5.46
C ARG A 253 -13.14 12.08 6.67
N ASP A 254 -13.90 11.00 6.80
CA ASP A 254 -14.79 10.76 7.92
C ASP A 254 -14.02 10.64 9.24
N LEU A 255 -12.89 9.92 9.24
CA LEU A 255 -12.01 9.81 10.40
C LEU A 255 -11.49 11.17 10.87
N LYS A 256 -11.06 12.03 9.94
CA LYS A 256 -10.49 13.35 10.25
C LYS A 256 -11.51 14.37 10.70
N TYR A 257 -12.67 14.40 10.07
CA TYR A 257 -13.67 15.47 10.27
C TYR A 257 -14.84 15.02 11.13
N SER A 258 -15.43 13.89 10.87
CA SER A 258 -16.59 13.40 11.62
C SER A 258 -16.21 12.83 12.98
N LEU A 259 -15.07 12.13 13.08
CA LEU A 259 -14.55 11.56 14.33
C LEU A 259 -13.52 12.46 15.02
N CYS A 260 -13.28 13.67 14.51
CA CYS A 260 -12.40 14.67 15.12
C CYS A 260 -10.96 14.18 15.39
N LEU A 261 -10.40 13.30 14.57
CA LEU A 261 -9.02 12.82 14.72
C LEU A 261 -7.97 13.94 14.71
N LYS A 262 -8.34 15.17 14.36
CA LYS A 262 -7.49 16.37 14.43
C LYS A 262 -7.39 16.98 15.84
N ALA A 263 -8.21 16.56 16.78
CA ALA A 263 -8.32 17.12 18.12
C ALA A 263 -7.67 16.19 19.17
N PHE A 264 -6.38 15.95 19.05
CA PHE A 264 -5.65 15.16 20.04
C PHE A 264 -5.59 15.85 21.40
N HIS A 265 -5.82 15.07 22.45
CA HIS A 265 -5.74 15.57 23.85
C HIS A 265 -4.30 15.50 24.37
N SER A 266 -3.49 14.60 23.86
CA SER A 266 -2.12 14.40 24.29
C SER A 266 -1.14 15.24 23.49
N LYS A 267 -0.04 15.64 24.15
CA LYS A 267 1.10 16.31 23.53
C LYS A 267 2.29 15.37 23.28
N LYS A 268 2.25 14.15 23.79
CA LYS A 268 3.31 13.15 23.65
C LYS A 268 2.96 12.20 22.51
N TYR A 269 3.92 11.96 21.64
CA TYR A 269 3.78 11.09 20.47
C TYR A 269 3.14 9.73 20.82
N ASP A 270 3.68 8.98 21.78
CA ASP A 270 3.17 7.65 22.16
C ASP A 270 1.69 7.68 22.59
N TYR A 271 1.25 8.77 23.22
CA TYR A 271 -0.14 8.90 23.65
C TYR A 271 -1.04 9.37 22.49
N ILE A 272 -0.50 10.14 21.54
CA ILE A 272 -1.20 10.48 20.31
C ILE A 272 -1.44 9.21 19.49
N VAL A 273 -0.43 8.35 19.37
CA VAL A 273 -0.58 7.04 18.71
C VAL A 273 -1.69 6.22 19.38
N GLN A 274 -1.76 6.19 20.70
CA GLN A 274 -2.85 5.52 21.41
C GLN A 274 -4.23 6.16 21.13
N GLU A 275 -4.30 7.48 20.96
CA GLU A 275 -5.54 8.17 20.61
C GLU A 275 -5.98 7.90 19.16
N VAL A 276 -5.04 7.69 18.24
CA VAL A 276 -5.36 7.26 16.86
C VAL A 276 -5.99 5.87 16.85
N TRP A 277 -5.52 4.99 17.73
CA TRP A 277 -6.03 3.61 17.81
C TRP A 277 -7.35 3.47 18.58
N ALA A 278 -7.65 4.39 19.50
CA ALA A 278 -8.84 4.33 20.36
C ALA A 278 -10.11 4.86 19.68
#